data_65c9050815cfa621fb38e7b2d65dcdbb
#
_entry.id   65c9050815cfa621fb38e7b2d65dcdbb
#
_cell.length_a   1.000
_cell.length_b   1.000
_cell.length_c   1.000
_cell.angle_alpha   90.00
_cell.angle_beta   90.00
_cell.angle_gamma   90.00
#
_symmetry.space_group_name_H-M   'P 1'
#
loop_
_entity.id
_entity.type
_entity.pdbx_description
1 polymer ?
#
loop_
_entity_poly.entity_id
_entity_poly.type
_entity_poly.pdbx_seq_one_letter_code
_entity_poly.pdbx_strand_id
1 'polypeptide(L)'
;MSNILGISCGFHDAGVTVIDEFGNIKFASHSERFSKSKHDANLCPAILVEAQEHGDIQTVAYYENHWLKKWRQLRAGQKVDRSLTLRSVLKNQLTPNLLNKQLVSYGHHLSHAATGFQTSTFRDATVVVIDAIGEMDTISIWTADYDLLGYANYTLRWRKGYPNSIGLFYSAMTKRVGLRPLDEEYILMGMSAYGKPKYVNDILDKYIDKLSSQTFKENMHMGVPDDFLGADADHYDIANSSQEVVEGLIYSVMDYARHNYPNKNLVYCGGVALNCLANRNLGNYFKNIWIMPNPGDAGSSLGTAALAYGKQINWNDAFLGYDIPGAYPVREILDELQTNKIVGVASGRAEFGPRAFGNRSLLADPRGAEIKDKVNDIKRRQHFRPFAPVILEEFVNEYFSMPKGFEKSPYMQAVARCKKPEEFPATIHKDGTSRVQTVPNDGSGIRKLLEEWLTLTGCPMLLNTSLNIRGEPMVNDLNDAKRFEKEYGVKVCS
;
A
#
# COMPACT_ATOMS: atom_id res chain seq x y z
N MET A 1 -12.17 1.73 -29.52
CA MET A 1 -11.44 0.96 -28.47
C MET A 1 -12.27 1.06 -27.21
N SER A 2 -12.55 -0.06 -26.58
CA SER A 2 -13.50 -0.14 -25.46
C SER A 2 -12.72 -0.21 -24.13
N ASN A 3 -12.53 0.93 -23.45
CA ASN A 3 -11.84 0.97 -22.19
C ASN A 3 -12.77 0.72 -20.99
N ILE A 4 -12.22 0.16 -19.93
CA ILE A 4 -12.86 -0.10 -18.66
C ILE A 4 -12.30 0.88 -17.63
N LEU A 5 -13.18 1.60 -16.94
CA LEU A 5 -12.85 2.43 -15.77
C LEU A 5 -13.23 1.67 -14.50
N GLY A 6 -12.24 1.21 -13.76
CA GLY A 6 -12.46 0.72 -12.40
C GLY A 6 -12.42 1.85 -11.39
N ILE A 7 -13.30 1.81 -10.41
CA ILE A 7 -13.38 2.82 -9.35
C ILE A 7 -13.53 2.19 -7.97
N SER A 8 -12.83 2.77 -7.00
CA SER A 8 -13.04 2.57 -5.57
C SER A 8 -13.37 3.91 -4.93
N CYS A 9 -14.45 4.01 -4.16
CA CYS A 9 -14.84 5.26 -3.51
C CYS A 9 -15.97 5.05 -2.47
N GLY A 10 -16.20 6.08 -1.66
CA GLY A 10 -17.31 6.14 -0.71
C GLY A 10 -17.02 5.65 0.70
N PHE A 11 -15.73 5.43 1.05
CA PHE A 11 -15.31 5.15 2.41
C PHE A 11 -14.01 5.89 2.77
N HIS A 12 -12.86 5.50 2.23
CA HIS A 12 -11.57 6.21 2.26
C HIS A 12 -10.77 5.83 1.00
N ASP A 13 -9.72 6.57 0.70
CA ASP A 13 -8.76 6.28 -0.36
C ASP A 13 -9.40 5.99 -1.72
N ALA A 14 -10.23 6.93 -2.20
CA ALA A 14 -10.81 6.78 -3.53
C ALA A 14 -9.74 6.72 -4.62
N GLY A 15 -9.96 5.84 -5.60
CA GLY A 15 -9.04 5.64 -6.71
C GLY A 15 -9.75 5.28 -8.01
N VAL A 16 -9.03 5.46 -9.11
CA VAL A 16 -9.47 5.09 -10.46
C VAL A 16 -8.39 4.30 -11.18
N THR A 17 -8.83 3.44 -12.11
CA THR A 17 -7.93 2.72 -13.02
C THR A 17 -8.59 2.58 -14.39
N VAL A 18 -7.86 2.90 -15.46
CA VAL A 18 -8.29 2.69 -16.85
C VAL A 18 -7.50 1.54 -17.46
N ILE A 19 -8.21 0.52 -17.95
CA ILE A 19 -7.64 -0.64 -18.67
C ILE A 19 -8.21 -0.64 -20.09
N ASP A 20 -7.34 -0.84 -21.09
CA ASP A 20 -7.76 -0.99 -22.49
C ASP A 20 -8.21 -2.41 -22.83
N GLU A 21 -8.74 -2.61 -24.05
CA GLU A 21 -9.22 -3.90 -24.56
C GLU A 21 -8.13 -4.98 -24.70
N PHE A 22 -6.84 -4.61 -24.57
CA PHE A 22 -5.70 -5.52 -24.61
C PHE A 22 -5.16 -5.87 -23.21
N GLY A 23 -5.77 -5.32 -22.15
CA GLY A 23 -5.33 -5.52 -20.76
C GLY A 23 -4.18 -4.60 -20.31
N ASN A 24 -3.88 -3.54 -21.07
CA ASN A 24 -2.86 -2.58 -20.65
C ASN A 24 -3.48 -1.57 -19.68
N ILE A 25 -2.78 -1.30 -18.59
CA ILE A 25 -3.17 -0.25 -17.64
C ILE A 25 -2.74 1.10 -18.23
N LYS A 26 -3.71 1.88 -18.69
CA LYS A 26 -3.47 3.20 -19.29
C LYS A 26 -3.26 4.27 -18.24
N PHE A 27 -3.97 4.19 -17.13
CA PHE A 27 -3.90 5.15 -16.03
C PHE A 27 -4.38 4.51 -14.73
N ALA A 28 -3.73 4.82 -13.61
CA ALA A 28 -4.24 4.50 -12.27
C ALA A 28 -3.74 5.52 -11.25
N SER A 29 -4.64 6.06 -10.43
CA SER A 29 -4.27 7.06 -9.43
C SER A 29 -5.27 7.12 -8.27
N HIS A 30 -4.83 7.77 -7.17
CA HIS A 30 -5.66 8.10 -6.01
C HIS A 30 -6.29 9.48 -6.16
N SER A 31 -7.55 9.62 -5.73
CA SER A 31 -8.26 10.91 -5.75
C SER A 31 -7.55 11.98 -4.92
N GLU A 32 -6.97 11.59 -3.77
CA GLU A 32 -6.25 12.50 -2.87
C GLU A 32 -5.16 13.32 -3.57
N ARG A 33 -4.51 12.75 -4.60
CA ARG A 33 -3.45 13.44 -5.34
C ARG A 33 -3.95 14.58 -6.20
N PHE A 34 -5.21 14.53 -6.59
CA PHE A 34 -5.89 15.57 -7.39
C PHE A 34 -6.67 16.53 -6.48
N SER A 35 -7.41 16.02 -5.51
CA SER A 35 -8.21 16.83 -4.58
C SER A 35 -7.37 17.55 -3.52
N LYS A 36 -6.12 17.14 -3.28
CA LYS A 36 -5.23 17.59 -2.21
C LYS A 36 -5.78 17.32 -0.79
N SER A 37 -6.76 16.46 -0.69
CA SER A 37 -7.35 16.01 0.58
C SER A 37 -6.86 14.59 0.89
N LYS A 38 -6.07 14.44 1.93
CA LYS A 38 -5.55 13.13 2.35
C LYS A 38 -6.69 12.16 2.67
N HIS A 39 -6.57 10.91 2.20
CA HIS A 39 -7.60 9.87 2.35
C HIS A 39 -8.98 10.26 1.78
N ASP A 40 -9.01 11.03 0.67
CA ASP A 40 -10.26 11.44 0.06
C ASP A 40 -11.15 10.24 -0.26
N ALA A 41 -12.33 10.22 0.33
CA ALA A 41 -13.31 9.15 0.13
C ALA A 41 -14.05 9.27 -1.22
N ASN A 42 -13.95 10.42 -1.89
CA ASN A 42 -14.72 10.74 -3.08
C ASN A 42 -13.81 10.87 -4.30
N LEU A 43 -14.38 10.57 -5.46
CA LEU A 43 -13.72 10.85 -6.73
C LEU A 43 -13.87 12.36 -7.05
N CYS A 44 -12.76 13.08 -7.03
CA CYS A 44 -12.79 14.49 -7.41
C CYS A 44 -12.94 14.63 -8.94
N PRO A 45 -13.53 15.72 -9.44
CA PRO A 45 -13.74 15.92 -10.88
C PRO A 45 -12.45 15.85 -11.70
N ALA A 46 -11.34 16.34 -11.16
CA ALA A 46 -10.06 16.39 -11.87
C ALA A 46 -9.50 14.99 -12.22
N ILE A 47 -9.60 14.02 -11.30
CA ILE A 47 -9.14 12.64 -11.60
C ILE A 47 -10.02 11.96 -12.64
N LEU A 48 -11.33 12.28 -12.69
CA LEU A 48 -12.26 11.74 -13.69
C LEU A 48 -11.99 12.34 -15.09
N VAL A 49 -11.63 13.61 -15.17
CA VAL A 49 -11.19 14.24 -16.41
C VAL A 49 -9.93 13.58 -16.90
N GLU A 50 -8.90 13.48 -16.06
CA GLU A 50 -7.65 12.81 -16.39
C GLU A 50 -7.87 11.37 -16.88
N ALA A 51 -8.70 10.58 -16.17
CA ALA A 51 -9.00 9.21 -16.58
C ALA A 51 -9.63 9.12 -17.98
N GLN A 52 -10.46 10.08 -18.38
CA GLN A 52 -11.10 10.11 -19.70
C GLN A 52 -10.14 10.51 -20.85
N GLU A 53 -9.02 11.19 -20.56
CA GLU A 53 -7.97 11.48 -21.55
C GLU A 53 -7.26 10.20 -22.02
N HIS A 54 -7.35 9.12 -21.25
CA HIS A 54 -6.72 7.83 -21.59
C HIS A 54 -7.56 6.92 -22.49
N GLY A 55 -8.68 7.42 -23.04
CA GLY A 55 -9.49 6.76 -24.06
C GLY A 55 -10.97 6.67 -23.74
N ASP A 56 -11.76 6.16 -24.70
CA ASP A 56 -13.22 6.11 -24.59
C ASP A 56 -13.69 5.01 -23.63
N ILE A 57 -14.23 5.43 -22.48
CA ILE A 57 -14.74 4.53 -21.44
C ILE A 57 -16.10 3.99 -21.87
N GLN A 58 -16.27 2.66 -21.90
CA GLN A 58 -17.54 1.99 -22.19
C GLN A 58 -18.14 1.33 -20.94
N THR A 59 -17.30 0.86 -20.04
CA THR A 59 -17.73 0.19 -18.79
C THR A 59 -17.12 0.89 -17.59
N VAL A 60 -17.95 1.12 -16.57
CA VAL A 60 -17.50 1.58 -15.24
C VAL A 60 -17.73 0.44 -14.25
N ALA A 61 -16.66 -0.02 -13.62
CA ALA A 61 -16.66 -1.13 -12.67
C ALA A 61 -16.41 -0.59 -11.25
N TYR A 62 -17.30 -0.93 -10.32
CA TYR A 62 -17.27 -0.49 -8.92
C TYR A 62 -16.86 -1.63 -7.98
N TYR A 63 -16.05 -1.34 -6.98
CA TYR A 63 -15.33 -2.31 -6.15
C TYR A 63 -16.12 -2.93 -4.99
N GLU A 64 -17.37 -2.48 -4.72
CA GLU A 64 -18.21 -3.00 -3.63
C GLU A 64 -19.59 -3.45 -4.11
N ASN A 65 -20.14 -4.45 -3.43
CA ASN A 65 -21.57 -4.76 -3.51
C ASN A 65 -22.34 -3.86 -2.54
N HIS A 66 -22.96 -2.80 -3.06
CA HIS A 66 -23.66 -1.80 -2.27
C HIS A 66 -24.82 -2.36 -1.42
N TRP A 67 -25.44 -3.46 -1.81
CA TRP A 67 -26.49 -4.11 -1.02
C TRP A 67 -25.95 -4.79 0.24
N LEU A 68 -24.84 -5.51 0.11
CA LEU A 68 -24.18 -6.14 1.26
C LEU A 68 -23.65 -5.10 2.25
N LYS A 69 -23.07 -4.00 1.74
CA LYS A 69 -22.65 -2.86 2.57
C LYS A 69 -23.80 -2.28 3.37
N LYS A 70 -24.94 -2.00 2.72
CA LYS A 70 -26.15 -1.47 3.39
C LYS A 70 -26.70 -2.43 4.44
N TRP A 71 -26.73 -3.72 4.12
CA TRP A 71 -27.17 -4.73 5.09
C TRP A 71 -26.29 -4.74 6.34
N ARG A 72 -24.96 -4.67 6.20
CA ARG A 72 -24.05 -4.53 7.33
C ARG A 72 -24.32 -3.28 8.15
N GLN A 73 -24.46 -2.13 7.48
CA GLN A 73 -24.72 -0.84 8.13
C GLN A 73 -26.01 -0.88 8.95
N LEU A 74 -27.09 -1.46 8.41
CA LEU A 74 -28.35 -1.66 9.13
C LEU A 74 -28.15 -2.52 10.38
N ARG A 75 -27.46 -3.66 10.28
CA ARG A 75 -27.18 -4.52 11.43
C ARG A 75 -26.31 -3.87 12.49
N ALA A 76 -25.43 -2.95 12.10
CA ALA A 76 -24.58 -2.19 13.00
C ALA A 76 -25.25 -0.92 13.55
N GLY A 77 -26.53 -0.66 13.26
CA GLY A 77 -27.25 0.54 13.70
C GLY A 77 -26.76 1.85 13.07
N GLN A 78 -26.03 1.77 11.95
CA GLN A 78 -25.52 2.92 11.24
C GLN A 78 -26.57 3.53 10.32
N LYS A 79 -26.41 4.82 9.98
CA LYS A 79 -27.25 5.48 8.96
C LYS A 79 -26.98 4.85 7.60
N VAL A 80 -28.08 4.46 6.91
CA VAL A 80 -27.99 3.83 5.58
C VAL A 80 -28.52 4.81 4.54
N ASP A 81 -27.78 4.99 3.46
CA ASP A 81 -28.25 5.72 2.28
C ASP A 81 -29.43 4.96 1.63
N ARG A 82 -30.45 5.70 1.20
CA ARG A 82 -31.66 5.16 0.55
C ARG A 82 -31.49 4.85 -0.94
N SER A 83 -30.27 4.97 -1.49
CA SER A 83 -29.99 4.67 -2.89
C SER A 83 -30.24 3.18 -3.20
N LEU A 84 -31.14 2.87 -4.12
CA LEU A 84 -31.56 1.49 -4.43
C LEU A 84 -30.79 0.85 -5.60
N THR A 85 -30.15 1.65 -6.44
CA THR A 85 -29.44 1.16 -7.64
C THR A 85 -27.98 1.60 -7.61
N LEU A 86 -27.11 0.87 -8.30
CA LEU A 86 -25.69 1.25 -8.44
C LEU A 86 -25.54 2.66 -9.02
N ARG A 87 -26.36 3.02 -10.02
CA ARG A 87 -26.39 4.37 -10.59
C ARG A 87 -26.70 5.45 -9.52
N SER A 88 -27.63 5.19 -8.61
CA SER A 88 -27.95 6.14 -7.54
C SER A 88 -26.87 6.25 -6.47
N VAL A 89 -26.12 5.17 -6.21
CA VAL A 89 -24.93 5.19 -5.34
C VAL A 89 -23.82 6.05 -5.95
N LEU A 90 -23.61 5.93 -7.25
CA LEU A 90 -22.50 6.58 -7.96
C LEU A 90 -22.83 7.98 -8.51
N LYS A 91 -24.07 8.47 -8.38
CA LYS A 91 -24.51 9.74 -8.98
C LYS A 91 -23.69 10.97 -8.52
N ASN A 92 -23.15 10.94 -7.30
CA ASN A 92 -22.34 12.02 -6.74
C ASN A 92 -20.82 11.77 -6.92
N GLN A 93 -20.46 10.63 -7.49
CA GLN A 93 -19.07 10.21 -7.69
C GLN A 93 -18.65 10.32 -9.16
N LEU A 94 -19.59 10.26 -10.09
CA LEU A 94 -19.33 10.19 -11.53
C LEU A 94 -19.98 11.35 -12.28
N THR A 95 -19.37 11.73 -13.40
CA THR A 95 -19.97 12.67 -14.35
C THR A 95 -21.20 12.05 -15.03
N PRO A 96 -22.15 12.87 -15.55
CA PRO A 96 -23.31 12.35 -16.27
C PRO A 96 -22.95 11.43 -17.45
N ASN A 97 -21.84 11.73 -18.16
CA ASN A 97 -21.34 10.88 -19.25
C ASN A 97 -20.97 9.49 -18.75
N LEU A 98 -20.19 9.40 -17.68
CA LEU A 98 -19.76 8.10 -17.11
C LEU A 98 -20.94 7.33 -16.48
N LEU A 99 -21.91 8.03 -15.88
CA LEU A 99 -23.14 7.40 -15.37
C LEU A 99 -23.98 6.74 -16.48
N ASN A 100 -23.89 7.21 -17.71
CA ASN A 100 -24.63 6.65 -18.85
C ASN A 100 -23.92 5.46 -19.53
N LYS A 101 -22.72 5.10 -19.09
CA LYS A 101 -22.00 3.90 -19.53
C LYS A 101 -22.56 2.64 -18.85
N GLN A 102 -22.06 1.48 -19.29
CA GLN A 102 -22.36 0.21 -18.60
C GLN A 102 -21.80 0.24 -17.17
N LEU A 103 -22.64 0.09 -16.16
CA LEU A 103 -22.24 0.05 -14.75
C LEU A 103 -22.28 -1.38 -14.24
N VAL A 104 -21.15 -1.88 -13.71
CA VAL A 104 -21.04 -3.18 -13.05
C VAL A 104 -20.44 -3.02 -11.66
N SER A 105 -20.72 -3.94 -10.74
CA SER A 105 -20.09 -3.96 -9.42
C SER A 105 -19.67 -5.37 -9.03
N TYR A 106 -18.59 -5.45 -8.27
CA TYR A 106 -18.02 -6.67 -7.75
C TYR A 106 -17.93 -6.61 -6.23
N GLY A 107 -17.75 -7.76 -5.57
CA GLY A 107 -17.56 -7.79 -4.12
C GLY A 107 -16.19 -7.21 -3.73
N HIS A 108 -16.12 -6.56 -2.58
CA HIS A 108 -14.93 -5.86 -2.08
C HIS A 108 -13.69 -6.79 -2.01
N HIS A 109 -13.79 -7.90 -1.29
CA HIS A 109 -12.67 -8.85 -1.17
C HIS A 109 -12.32 -9.55 -2.50
N LEU A 110 -13.29 -9.72 -3.41
CA LEU A 110 -13.02 -10.21 -4.75
C LEU A 110 -12.24 -9.19 -5.58
N SER A 111 -12.55 -7.89 -5.41
CA SER A 111 -11.79 -6.81 -6.06
C SER A 111 -10.34 -6.77 -5.57
N HIS A 112 -10.09 -6.91 -4.26
CA HIS A 112 -8.73 -7.07 -3.73
C HIS A 112 -8.02 -8.31 -4.29
N ALA A 113 -8.71 -9.45 -4.33
CA ALA A 113 -8.14 -10.69 -4.85
C ALA A 113 -7.72 -10.54 -6.32
N ALA A 114 -8.56 -9.89 -7.12
CA ALA A 114 -8.26 -9.62 -8.53
C ALA A 114 -7.11 -8.61 -8.72
N THR A 115 -7.05 -7.57 -7.87
CA THR A 115 -5.91 -6.62 -7.85
C THR A 115 -4.59 -7.37 -7.74
N GLY A 116 -4.51 -8.34 -6.86
CA GLY A 116 -3.30 -9.14 -6.69
C GLY A 116 -3.12 -10.20 -7.76
N PHE A 117 -4.11 -11.05 -8.00
CA PHE A 117 -3.92 -12.22 -8.86
C PHE A 117 -3.72 -11.83 -10.35
N GLN A 118 -4.55 -10.93 -10.89
CA GLN A 118 -4.45 -10.57 -12.32
C GLN A 118 -3.26 -9.65 -12.64
N THR A 119 -2.60 -9.06 -11.63
CA THR A 119 -1.30 -8.35 -11.78
C THR A 119 -0.10 -9.26 -11.57
N SER A 120 -0.29 -10.46 -11.01
CA SER A 120 0.80 -11.41 -10.78
C SER A 120 1.18 -12.15 -12.06
N THR A 121 2.35 -12.77 -12.06
CA THR A 121 2.78 -13.69 -13.13
C THR A 121 2.31 -15.12 -12.91
N PHE A 122 1.50 -15.37 -11.87
CA PHE A 122 1.07 -16.71 -11.49
C PHE A 122 -0.08 -17.20 -12.37
N ARG A 123 -0.02 -18.48 -12.76
CA ARG A 123 -1.11 -19.15 -13.46
C ARG A 123 -2.20 -19.66 -12.52
N ASP A 124 -1.81 -19.96 -11.29
CA ASP A 124 -2.67 -20.34 -10.18
C ASP A 124 -2.06 -19.84 -8.87
N ALA A 125 -2.88 -19.58 -7.86
CA ALA A 125 -2.42 -19.11 -6.56
C ALA A 125 -3.45 -19.39 -5.45
N THR A 126 -2.95 -19.50 -4.21
CA THR A 126 -3.75 -19.21 -3.02
C THR A 126 -3.74 -17.71 -2.82
N VAL A 127 -4.92 -17.09 -2.77
CA VAL A 127 -5.10 -15.66 -2.57
C VAL A 127 -5.63 -15.42 -1.16
N VAL A 128 -4.92 -14.62 -0.37
CA VAL A 128 -5.32 -14.23 0.98
C VAL A 128 -5.59 -12.74 0.98
N VAL A 129 -6.80 -12.35 1.40
CA VAL A 129 -7.18 -10.95 1.60
C VAL A 129 -7.39 -10.72 3.09
N ILE A 130 -6.68 -9.76 3.68
CA ILE A 130 -6.86 -9.34 5.07
C ILE A 130 -7.04 -7.82 5.09
N ASP A 131 -8.21 -7.39 5.53
CA ASP A 131 -8.56 -5.98 5.52
C ASP A 131 -9.23 -5.55 6.84
N ALA A 132 -9.56 -4.26 6.98
CA ALA A 132 -10.31 -3.77 8.12
C ALA A 132 -11.77 -4.25 8.04
N ILE A 133 -12.50 -3.84 7.02
CA ILE A 133 -13.86 -4.32 6.71
C ILE A 133 -14.15 -4.09 5.24
N GLY A 134 -14.38 -5.16 4.49
CA GLY A 134 -14.96 -5.10 3.15
C GLY A 134 -16.38 -5.65 3.15
N GLU A 135 -17.39 -4.80 2.99
CA GLU A 135 -18.80 -5.20 3.09
C GLU A 135 -19.11 -5.94 4.42
N MET A 136 -18.99 -7.26 4.45
CA MET A 136 -19.14 -8.11 5.63
C MET A 136 -17.85 -8.82 6.02
N ASP A 137 -16.94 -9.02 5.07
CA ASP A 137 -15.73 -9.82 5.26
C ASP A 137 -14.57 -8.95 5.80
N THR A 138 -13.72 -9.57 6.60
CA THR A 138 -12.49 -8.98 7.14
C THR A 138 -11.26 -9.79 6.75
N ILE A 139 -11.47 -11.10 6.51
CA ILE A 139 -10.47 -12.01 5.98
C ILE A 139 -11.17 -12.92 4.96
N SER A 140 -10.54 -13.18 3.83
CA SER A 140 -10.98 -14.20 2.90
C SER A 140 -9.82 -14.94 2.25
N ILE A 141 -10.03 -16.23 1.97
CA ILE A 141 -9.06 -17.08 1.29
C ILE A 141 -9.74 -17.64 0.03
N TRP A 142 -9.06 -17.47 -1.10
CA TRP A 142 -9.50 -17.90 -2.41
C TRP A 142 -8.47 -18.82 -3.04
N THR A 143 -8.91 -19.70 -3.92
CA THR A 143 -8.06 -20.27 -4.96
C THR A 143 -8.39 -19.56 -6.27
N ALA A 144 -7.35 -19.12 -6.97
CA ALA A 144 -7.48 -18.45 -8.25
C ALA A 144 -6.65 -19.17 -9.31
N ASP A 145 -7.19 -19.26 -10.51
CA ASP A 145 -6.53 -19.84 -11.70
C ASP A 145 -7.04 -19.18 -12.97
N TYR A 146 -6.40 -19.49 -14.10
CA TYR A 146 -6.88 -19.12 -15.43
C TYR A 146 -7.38 -20.38 -16.16
N ASP A 147 -8.57 -20.29 -16.76
CA ASP A 147 -9.10 -21.33 -17.63
C ASP A 147 -8.31 -21.47 -18.96
N LEU A 148 -8.74 -22.40 -19.81
CA LEU A 148 -8.09 -22.65 -21.11
C LEU A 148 -8.20 -21.49 -22.09
N LEU A 149 -9.16 -20.59 -21.90
CA LEU A 149 -9.36 -19.37 -22.69
C LEU A 149 -8.64 -18.15 -22.09
N GLY A 150 -7.99 -18.33 -20.92
CA GLY A 150 -7.26 -17.30 -20.21
C GLY A 150 -8.13 -16.41 -19.32
N TYR A 151 -9.38 -16.79 -19.03
CA TYR A 151 -10.22 -16.07 -18.09
C TYR A 151 -9.86 -16.43 -16.65
N ALA A 152 -9.82 -15.42 -15.78
CA ALA A 152 -9.53 -15.59 -14.36
C ALA A 152 -10.74 -16.14 -13.61
N ASN A 153 -10.52 -17.23 -12.88
CA ASN A 153 -11.51 -17.88 -12.01
C ASN A 153 -11.11 -17.68 -10.56
N TYR A 154 -12.10 -17.39 -9.73
CA TYR A 154 -11.93 -17.25 -8.29
C TYR A 154 -12.91 -18.13 -7.55
N THR A 155 -12.41 -19.01 -6.67
CA THR A 155 -13.24 -19.81 -5.78
C THR A 155 -12.99 -19.38 -4.33
N LEU A 156 -14.02 -18.82 -3.69
CA LEU A 156 -13.97 -18.52 -2.25
C LEU A 156 -13.92 -19.85 -1.47
N ARG A 157 -12.88 -20.01 -0.67
CA ARG A 157 -12.64 -21.23 0.12
C ARG A 157 -12.98 -21.06 1.58
N TRP A 158 -12.65 -19.89 2.13
CA TRP A 158 -12.90 -19.58 3.53
C TRP A 158 -13.02 -18.08 3.73
N ARG A 159 -13.78 -17.66 4.71
CA ARG A 159 -13.89 -16.25 5.10
C ARG A 159 -14.17 -16.08 6.58
N LYS A 160 -13.74 -14.93 7.11
CA LYS A 160 -14.08 -14.42 8.43
C LYS A 160 -14.75 -13.05 8.25
N GLY A 161 -15.82 -12.84 8.99
CA GLY A 161 -16.58 -11.61 8.88
C GLY A 161 -16.53 -10.76 10.13
N TYR A 162 -16.97 -9.52 9.97
CA TYR A 162 -17.20 -8.57 11.05
C TYR A 162 -18.01 -9.20 12.19
N PRO A 163 -17.68 -8.96 13.49
CA PRO A 163 -16.73 -7.98 14.00
C PRO A 163 -15.27 -8.47 14.15
N ASN A 164 -14.95 -9.68 13.73
CA ASN A 164 -13.62 -10.25 13.88
C ASN A 164 -12.68 -9.68 12.81
N SER A 165 -11.79 -8.77 13.16
CA SER A 165 -10.92 -8.08 12.19
C SER A 165 -9.53 -7.81 12.75
N ILE A 166 -8.52 -8.31 12.03
CA ILE A 166 -7.10 -8.02 12.30
C ILE A 166 -6.81 -6.54 12.04
N GLY A 167 -7.33 -5.97 10.94
CA GLY A 167 -7.13 -4.57 10.60
C GLY A 167 -7.72 -3.64 11.65
N LEU A 168 -8.98 -3.88 12.09
CA LEU A 168 -9.60 -3.07 13.14
C LEU A 168 -8.90 -3.20 14.49
N PHE A 169 -8.37 -4.39 14.83
CA PHE A 169 -7.57 -4.56 16.03
C PHE A 169 -6.33 -3.66 15.97
N TYR A 170 -5.61 -3.67 14.85
CA TYR A 170 -4.41 -2.83 14.70
C TYR A 170 -4.74 -1.34 14.76
N SER A 171 -5.85 -0.91 14.13
CA SER A 171 -6.37 0.47 14.23
C SER A 171 -6.78 0.85 15.65
N ALA A 172 -7.40 -0.08 16.42
CA ALA A 172 -7.75 0.17 17.82
C ALA A 172 -6.50 0.38 18.69
N MET A 173 -5.44 -0.42 18.47
CA MET A 173 -4.16 -0.26 19.16
C MET A 173 -3.41 0.99 18.70
N THR A 174 -3.57 1.39 17.44
CA THR A 174 -3.07 2.69 16.92
C THR A 174 -3.68 3.85 17.70
N LYS A 175 -5.00 3.83 17.90
CA LYS A 175 -5.70 4.82 18.75
C LYS A 175 -5.20 4.80 20.19
N ARG A 176 -4.95 3.61 20.76
CA ARG A 176 -4.49 3.45 22.16
C ARG A 176 -3.18 4.19 22.44
N VAL A 177 -2.29 4.30 21.47
CA VAL A 177 -1.04 5.07 21.61
C VAL A 177 -1.16 6.53 21.16
N GLY A 178 -2.39 7.05 21.00
CA GLY A 178 -2.65 8.45 20.67
C GLY A 178 -2.47 8.80 19.19
N LEU A 179 -2.43 7.81 18.29
CA LEU A 179 -2.35 7.99 16.85
C LEU A 179 -3.75 7.89 16.21
N ARG A 180 -3.89 8.37 14.96
CA ARG A 180 -5.16 8.32 14.22
C ARG A 180 -5.41 6.93 13.65
N PRO A 181 -6.51 6.25 14.03
CA PRO A 181 -6.89 4.96 13.45
C PRO A 181 -7.27 5.12 11.98
N LEU A 182 -7.04 4.07 11.17
CA LEU A 182 -7.26 4.02 9.72
C LEU A 182 -6.40 5.02 8.90
N ASP A 183 -5.32 5.55 9.50
CA ASP A 183 -4.38 6.48 8.86
C ASP A 183 -2.94 6.26 9.34
N GLU A 184 -2.71 6.15 10.66
CA GLU A 184 -1.35 6.19 11.23
C GLU A 184 -0.85 4.80 11.74
N GLU A 185 -1.43 3.70 11.30
CA GLU A 185 -0.99 2.32 11.61
C GLU A 185 0.49 2.08 11.26
N TYR A 186 0.96 2.71 10.19
CA TYR A 186 2.36 2.64 9.78
C TYR A 186 3.31 3.33 10.77
N ILE A 187 2.81 4.27 11.60
CA ILE A 187 3.58 4.88 12.69
C ILE A 187 3.66 3.91 13.86
N LEU A 188 2.53 3.28 14.24
CA LEU A 188 2.51 2.22 15.26
C LEU A 188 3.50 1.10 14.90
N MET A 189 3.48 0.64 13.63
CA MET A 189 4.45 -0.33 13.13
C MET A 189 5.90 0.14 13.29
N GLY A 190 6.18 1.43 13.03
CA GLY A 190 7.50 2.02 13.23
C GLY A 190 7.89 2.14 14.71
N MET A 191 6.96 2.42 15.61
CA MET A 191 7.20 2.48 17.05
C MET A 191 7.59 1.13 17.64
N SER A 192 7.09 0.02 17.07
CA SER A 192 7.32 -1.32 17.61
C SER A 192 8.79 -1.69 17.77
N ALA A 193 9.70 -1.14 16.96
CA ALA A 193 11.14 -1.40 17.05
C ALA A 193 11.82 -0.75 18.28
N TYR A 194 11.14 0.14 18.97
CA TYR A 194 11.66 0.82 20.17
C TYR A 194 11.19 0.19 21.48
N GLY A 195 10.15 -0.63 21.44
CA GLY A 195 9.55 -1.29 22.60
C GLY A 195 9.95 -2.75 22.77
N LYS A 196 9.37 -3.37 23.79
CA LYS A 196 9.49 -4.79 24.13
C LYS A 196 8.08 -5.43 24.13
N PRO A 197 7.95 -6.75 23.91
CA PRO A 197 6.67 -7.46 23.86
C PRO A 197 6.09 -7.71 25.28
N LYS A 198 6.02 -6.67 26.11
CA LYS A 198 5.66 -6.74 27.51
C LYS A 198 4.20 -7.09 27.74
N TYR A 199 3.30 -6.67 26.85
CA TYR A 199 1.86 -6.75 27.01
C TYR A 199 1.19 -7.77 26.09
N VAL A 200 1.94 -8.68 25.48
CA VAL A 200 1.40 -9.66 24.52
C VAL A 200 0.31 -10.52 25.17
N ASN A 201 0.59 -11.08 26.37
CA ASN A 201 -0.37 -11.93 27.07
C ASN A 201 -1.61 -11.14 27.51
N ASP A 202 -1.44 -9.92 28.03
CA ASP A 202 -2.57 -9.07 28.43
C ASP A 202 -3.51 -8.77 27.26
N ILE A 203 -2.93 -8.50 26.06
CA ILE A 203 -3.70 -8.26 24.83
C ILE A 203 -4.42 -9.54 24.38
N LEU A 204 -3.72 -10.68 24.36
CA LEU A 204 -4.31 -11.97 24.02
C LEU A 204 -5.44 -12.35 24.98
N ASP A 205 -5.20 -12.25 26.29
CA ASP A 205 -6.18 -12.61 27.32
C ASP A 205 -7.41 -11.70 27.28
N LYS A 206 -7.25 -10.42 26.96
CA LYS A 206 -8.36 -9.48 26.93
C LYS A 206 -9.18 -9.57 25.65
N TYR A 207 -8.53 -9.63 24.48
CA TYR A 207 -9.21 -9.41 23.18
C TYR A 207 -9.29 -10.62 22.28
N ILE A 208 -8.41 -11.60 22.43
CA ILE A 208 -8.37 -12.75 21.53
C ILE A 208 -9.00 -13.96 22.20
N ASP A 209 -10.12 -14.44 21.66
CA ASP A 209 -10.76 -15.68 22.11
C ASP A 209 -10.00 -16.89 21.57
N LYS A 210 -9.69 -16.89 20.28
CA LYS A 210 -8.96 -17.99 19.64
C LYS A 210 -8.10 -17.48 18.49
N LEU A 211 -6.78 -17.52 18.69
CA LEU A 211 -5.80 -17.06 17.70
C LEU A 211 -5.91 -17.82 16.37
N SER A 212 -6.00 -19.16 16.44
CA SER A 212 -6.04 -20.03 15.26
C SER A 212 -7.29 -19.87 14.38
N SER A 213 -8.35 -19.26 14.88
CA SER A 213 -9.59 -18.97 14.13
C SER A 213 -9.86 -17.48 14.01
N GLN A 214 -8.91 -16.63 14.40
CA GLN A 214 -9.01 -15.15 14.36
C GLN A 214 -10.33 -14.66 15.00
N THR A 215 -10.68 -15.20 16.18
CA THR A 215 -11.89 -14.83 16.89
C THR A 215 -11.55 -13.87 18.02
N PHE A 216 -12.26 -12.74 18.04
CA PHE A 216 -12.11 -11.69 19.03
C PHE A 216 -13.23 -11.75 20.06
N LYS A 217 -12.90 -11.48 21.32
CA LYS A 217 -13.87 -11.42 22.43
C LYS A 217 -14.75 -10.17 22.37
N GLU A 218 -14.24 -9.10 21.79
CA GLU A 218 -14.91 -7.80 21.69
C GLU A 218 -14.85 -7.26 20.26
N ASN A 219 -15.75 -6.33 19.95
CA ASN A 219 -15.76 -5.65 18.65
C ASN A 219 -14.70 -4.55 18.61
N MET A 220 -13.59 -4.78 17.96
CA MET A 220 -12.46 -3.86 17.88
C MET A 220 -12.75 -2.55 17.11
N HIS A 221 -13.87 -2.47 16.38
CA HIS A 221 -14.32 -1.23 15.74
C HIS A 221 -14.69 -0.15 16.76
N MET A 222 -15.05 -0.54 17.96
CA MET A 222 -15.32 0.40 19.06
C MET A 222 -14.04 0.99 19.68
N GLY A 223 -12.87 0.51 19.27
CA GLY A 223 -11.58 0.85 19.86
C GLY A 223 -11.31 0.07 21.14
N VAL A 224 -10.24 0.43 21.81
CA VAL A 224 -9.89 -0.07 23.17
C VAL A 224 -9.93 1.12 24.14
N PRO A 225 -10.16 0.88 25.45
CA PRO A 225 -10.10 1.95 26.46
C PRO A 225 -8.74 2.67 26.44
N ASP A 226 -8.76 3.98 26.65
CA ASP A 226 -7.56 4.81 26.61
C ASP A 226 -6.56 4.45 27.75
N ASP A 227 -7.03 3.84 28.82
CA ASP A 227 -6.25 3.36 29.95
C ASP A 227 -5.97 1.84 29.90
N PHE A 228 -6.35 1.14 28.85
CA PHE A 228 -6.02 -0.28 28.67
C PHE A 228 -4.50 -0.48 28.75
N LEU A 229 -4.04 -1.43 29.56
CA LEU A 229 -2.65 -1.70 29.95
C LEU A 229 -2.06 -0.70 30.98
N GLY A 230 -2.89 0.21 31.50
CA GLY A 230 -2.50 1.25 32.46
C GLY A 230 -2.24 2.61 31.80
N ALA A 231 -2.58 3.68 32.51
CA ALA A 231 -2.40 5.05 32.01
C ALA A 231 -0.93 5.39 31.72
N ASP A 232 0.00 4.83 32.50
CA ASP A 232 1.46 5.07 32.41
C ASP A 232 2.18 4.01 31.55
N ALA A 233 1.45 3.16 30.82
CA ALA A 233 2.05 2.14 29.98
C ALA A 233 2.87 2.77 28.85
N ASP A 234 4.10 2.30 28.66
CA ASP A 234 4.98 2.78 27.60
C ASP A 234 4.37 2.49 26.22
N HIS A 235 4.20 3.54 25.40
CA HIS A 235 3.59 3.44 24.08
C HIS A 235 4.42 2.60 23.10
N TYR A 236 5.74 2.55 23.27
CA TYR A 236 6.59 1.69 22.43
C TYR A 236 6.42 0.21 22.79
N ASP A 237 6.27 -0.12 24.09
CA ASP A 237 5.98 -1.48 24.55
C ASP A 237 4.58 -1.93 24.10
N ILE A 238 3.60 -1.02 24.11
CA ILE A 238 2.26 -1.29 23.54
C ILE A 238 2.38 -1.55 22.05
N ALA A 239 3.11 -0.71 21.31
CA ALA A 239 3.30 -0.86 19.86
C ALA A 239 3.98 -2.18 19.50
N ASN A 240 5.04 -2.56 20.23
CA ASN A 240 5.75 -3.82 20.00
C ASN A 240 4.83 -5.02 20.31
N SER A 241 4.14 -5.01 21.46
CA SER A 241 3.21 -6.08 21.84
C SER A 241 2.05 -6.22 20.83
N SER A 242 1.52 -5.10 20.33
CA SER A 242 0.47 -5.10 19.30
C SER A 242 0.95 -5.68 17.99
N GLN A 243 2.19 -5.37 17.59
CA GLN A 243 2.81 -5.92 16.37
C GLN A 243 3.01 -7.43 16.48
N GLU A 244 3.52 -7.94 17.61
CA GLU A 244 3.67 -9.38 17.87
C GLU A 244 2.32 -10.12 17.75
N VAL A 245 1.25 -9.58 18.34
CA VAL A 245 -0.09 -10.17 18.26
C VAL A 245 -0.62 -10.16 16.82
N VAL A 246 -0.46 -9.04 16.07
CA VAL A 246 -0.89 -8.95 14.67
C VAL A 246 -0.09 -9.93 13.80
N GLU A 247 1.22 -10.04 13.99
CA GLU A 247 2.04 -11.03 13.27
C GLU A 247 1.54 -12.46 13.55
N GLY A 248 1.27 -12.80 14.80
CA GLY A 248 0.69 -14.10 15.17
C GLY A 248 -0.65 -14.40 14.51
N LEU A 249 -1.54 -13.41 14.43
CA LEU A 249 -2.83 -13.52 13.75
C LEU A 249 -2.66 -13.72 12.24
N ILE A 250 -1.80 -12.93 11.59
CA ILE A 250 -1.52 -13.05 10.15
C ILE A 250 -0.92 -14.43 9.84
N TYR A 251 0.08 -14.87 10.62
CA TYR A 251 0.74 -16.17 10.39
C TYR A 251 -0.21 -17.33 10.59
N SER A 252 -1.14 -17.23 11.53
CA SER A 252 -2.21 -18.22 11.72
C SER A 252 -3.12 -18.33 10.48
N VAL A 253 -3.46 -17.21 9.82
CA VAL A 253 -4.20 -17.22 8.55
C VAL A 253 -3.36 -17.86 7.43
N MET A 254 -2.06 -17.52 7.33
CA MET A 254 -1.17 -18.08 6.31
C MET A 254 -0.95 -19.58 6.48
N ASP A 255 -0.82 -20.03 7.72
CA ASP A 255 -0.69 -21.45 8.04
C ASP A 255 -1.96 -22.23 7.68
N TYR A 256 -3.13 -21.69 8.04
CA TYR A 256 -4.42 -22.25 7.67
C TYR A 256 -4.59 -22.31 6.13
N ALA A 257 -4.24 -21.24 5.42
CA ALA A 257 -4.32 -21.19 3.96
C ALA A 257 -3.40 -22.23 3.31
N ARG A 258 -2.15 -22.33 3.77
CA ARG A 258 -1.16 -23.30 3.27
C ARG A 258 -1.61 -24.76 3.45
N HIS A 259 -2.18 -25.09 4.63
CA HIS A 259 -2.57 -26.47 4.93
C HIS A 259 -3.86 -26.89 4.21
N ASN A 260 -4.84 -26.00 4.12
CA ASN A 260 -6.15 -26.35 3.58
C ASN A 260 -6.28 -26.10 2.06
N TYR A 261 -5.50 -25.17 1.52
CA TYR A 261 -5.54 -24.79 0.10
C TYR A 261 -4.10 -24.67 -0.43
N PRO A 262 -3.35 -25.79 -0.46
CA PRO A 262 -1.92 -25.78 -0.75
C PRO A 262 -1.62 -25.29 -2.16
N ASN A 263 -0.73 -24.31 -2.26
CA ASN A 263 -0.12 -23.83 -3.50
C ASN A 263 1.30 -23.35 -3.18
N LYS A 264 2.18 -23.32 -4.18
CA LYS A 264 3.51 -22.69 -4.04
C LYS A 264 3.45 -21.16 -4.12
N ASN A 265 2.37 -20.63 -4.72
CA ASN A 265 2.18 -19.21 -4.99
C ASN A 265 1.18 -18.62 -4.00
N LEU A 266 1.57 -17.55 -3.33
CA LEU A 266 0.72 -16.70 -2.51
C LEU A 266 0.51 -15.36 -3.22
N VAL A 267 -0.76 -14.96 -3.33
CA VAL A 267 -1.14 -13.56 -3.56
C VAL A 267 -1.71 -13.01 -2.26
N TYR A 268 -1.15 -11.92 -1.75
CA TYR A 268 -1.58 -11.32 -0.48
C TYR A 268 -2.04 -9.88 -0.70
N CYS A 269 -3.29 -9.58 -0.31
CA CYS A 269 -4.00 -8.34 -0.57
C CYS A 269 -4.74 -7.83 0.68
N GLY A 270 -5.39 -6.65 0.56
CA GLY A 270 -6.06 -5.93 1.62
C GLY A 270 -5.09 -4.97 2.33
N GLY A 271 -5.63 -4.02 3.09
CA GLY A 271 -4.83 -2.98 3.76
C GLY A 271 -3.76 -3.53 4.71
N VAL A 272 -4.01 -4.69 5.34
CA VAL A 272 -3.06 -5.34 6.26
C VAL A 272 -1.81 -5.87 5.53
N ALA A 273 -1.86 -6.10 4.22
CA ALA A 273 -0.69 -6.49 3.42
C ALA A 273 0.39 -5.39 3.33
N LEU A 274 0.09 -4.16 3.75
CA LEU A 274 1.07 -3.08 3.92
C LEU A 274 1.98 -3.25 5.15
N ASN A 275 1.70 -4.21 6.05
CA ASN A 275 2.53 -4.49 7.21
C ASN A 275 3.81 -5.24 6.79
N CYS A 276 4.84 -4.47 6.42
CA CYS A 276 6.10 -5.01 5.92
C CYS A 276 6.91 -5.77 6.99
N LEU A 277 6.64 -5.58 8.28
CA LEU A 277 7.25 -6.39 9.36
C LEU A 277 6.69 -7.80 9.33
N ALA A 278 5.37 -7.98 9.26
CA ALA A 278 4.75 -9.29 9.14
C ALA A 278 5.15 -9.99 7.83
N ASN A 279 5.26 -9.24 6.74
CA ASN A 279 5.57 -9.80 5.43
C ASN A 279 6.93 -10.52 5.36
N ARG A 280 7.91 -10.11 6.18
CA ARG A 280 9.26 -10.72 6.20
C ARG A 280 9.27 -12.24 6.41
N ASN A 281 8.25 -12.79 7.06
CA ASN A 281 8.18 -14.20 7.40
C ASN A 281 7.24 -15.02 6.49
N LEU A 282 6.59 -14.41 5.50
CA LEU A 282 5.65 -15.10 4.59
C LEU A 282 6.33 -16.21 3.79
N GLY A 283 7.64 -16.08 3.50
CA GLY A 283 8.43 -17.11 2.82
C GLY A 283 8.60 -18.42 3.62
N ASN A 284 8.18 -18.47 4.90
CA ASN A 284 8.10 -19.70 5.68
C ASN A 284 6.83 -20.52 5.34
N TYR A 285 5.84 -19.87 4.75
CA TYR A 285 4.55 -20.46 4.41
C TYR A 285 4.42 -20.77 2.92
N PHE A 286 4.92 -19.87 2.06
CA PHE A 286 4.81 -19.98 0.61
C PHE A 286 6.14 -19.74 -0.08
N LYS A 287 6.36 -20.41 -1.22
CA LYS A 287 7.62 -20.30 -1.98
C LYS A 287 7.70 -18.99 -2.77
N ASN A 288 6.62 -18.65 -3.48
CA ASN A 288 6.53 -17.47 -4.31
C ASN A 288 5.45 -16.54 -3.73
N ILE A 289 5.76 -15.26 -3.57
CA ILE A 289 4.86 -14.30 -2.93
C ILE A 289 4.68 -13.11 -3.86
N TRP A 290 3.44 -12.72 -4.07
CA TRP A 290 3.10 -11.48 -4.74
C TRP A 290 2.21 -10.62 -3.85
N ILE A 291 2.67 -9.41 -3.59
CA ILE A 291 1.91 -8.33 -2.95
C ILE A 291 1.96 -7.16 -3.92
N MET A 292 0.83 -6.77 -4.49
CA MET A 292 0.73 -5.62 -5.37
C MET A 292 1.09 -4.34 -4.60
N PRO A 293 1.80 -3.36 -5.19
CA PRO A 293 2.29 -2.17 -4.45
C PRO A 293 1.19 -1.28 -3.85
N ASN A 294 -0.04 -1.41 -4.32
CA ASN A 294 -1.24 -0.76 -3.76
C ASN A 294 -2.29 -1.79 -3.34
N PRO A 295 -2.06 -2.57 -2.26
CA PRO A 295 -2.91 -3.70 -1.91
C PRO A 295 -4.21 -3.28 -1.18
N GLY A 296 -4.34 -2.03 -0.74
CA GLY A 296 -5.52 -1.48 -0.04
C GLY A 296 -6.65 -1.05 -0.98
N ASP A 297 -7.64 -0.34 -0.43
CA ASP A 297 -8.89 0.02 -1.11
C ASP A 297 -8.72 0.80 -2.41
N ALA A 298 -7.80 1.77 -2.46
CA ALA A 298 -7.53 2.50 -3.70
C ALA A 298 -7.04 1.58 -4.84
N GLY A 299 -6.28 0.54 -4.50
CA GLY A 299 -5.83 -0.48 -5.44
C GLY A 299 -6.96 -1.36 -5.96
N SER A 300 -8.07 -1.47 -5.24
CA SER A 300 -9.26 -2.21 -5.68
C SER A 300 -9.93 -1.61 -6.91
N SER A 301 -9.63 -0.34 -7.25
CA SER A 301 -10.02 0.24 -8.55
C SER A 301 -9.40 -0.54 -9.71
N LEU A 302 -8.15 -1.00 -9.58
CA LEU A 302 -7.50 -1.86 -10.55
C LEU A 302 -8.14 -3.26 -10.57
N GLY A 303 -8.41 -3.83 -9.40
CA GLY A 303 -9.02 -5.17 -9.31
C GLY A 303 -10.40 -5.25 -9.93
N THR A 304 -11.24 -4.25 -9.69
CA THR A 304 -12.58 -4.23 -10.28
C THR A 304 -12.54 -4.01 -11.81
N ALA A 305 -11.59 -3.21 -12.33
CA ALA A 305 -11.36 -3.11 -13.76
C ALA A 305 -10.85 -4.43 -14.36
N ALA A 306 -9.94 -5.10 -13.65
CA ALA A 306 -9.41 -6.41 -14.05
C ALA A 306 -10.49 -7.50 -14.06
N LEU A 307 -11.43 -7.50 -13.10
CA LEU A 307 -12.59 -8.39 -13.10
C LEU A 307 -13.51 -8.16 -14.30
N ALA A 308 -13.75 -6.89 -14.65
CA ALA A 308 -14.55 -6.55 -15.82
C ALA A 308 -13.84 -6.92 -17.13
N TYR A 309 -12.52 -6.85 -17.19
CA TYR A 309 -11.70 -7.33 -18.30
C TYR A 309 -11.68 -8.86 -18.38
N GLY A 310 -11.62 -9.54 -17.24
CA GLY A 310 -11.75 -10.98 -17.09
C GLY A 310 -10.48 -11.80 -17.33
N LYS A 311 -9.38 -11.23 -17.81
CA LYS A 311 -8.14 -11.95 -18.14
C LYS A 311 -6.95 -11.35 -17.38
N GLN A 312 -5.79 -11.99 -17.49
CA GLN A 312 -4.54 -11.44 -16.98
C GLN A 312 -4.28 -10.05 -17.58
N ILE A 313 -3.91 -9.09 -16.76
CA ILE A 313 -3.57 -7.73 -17.19
C ILE A 313 -2.07 -7.59 -17.35
N ASN A 314 -1.64 -6.65 -18.20
CA ASN A 314 -0.24 -6.38 -18.46
C ASN A 314 0.33 -5.48 -17.35
N TRP A 315 0.82 -6.11 -16.28
CA TRP A 315 1.51 -5.41 -15.21
C TRP A 315 2.99 -5.24 -15.56
N ASN A 316 3.44 -4.00 -15.73
CA ASN A 316 4.84 -3.66 -16.00
C ASN A 316 5.52 -3.11 -14.74
N ASP A 317 4.93 -2.08 -14.15
CA ASP A 317 5.44 -1.37 -12.97
C ASP A 317 4.33 -0.59 -12.26
N ALA A 318 4.71 0.15 -11.20
CA ALA A 318 3.79 0.96 -10.41
C ALA A 318 3.64 2.41 -10.93
N PHE A 319 4.32 2.81 -12.00
CA PHE A 319 4.30 4.18 -12.53
C PHE A 319 3.11 4.38 -13.47
N LEU A 320 1.92 4.50 -12.90
CA LEU A 320 0.64 4.46 -13.61
C LEU A 320 -0.16 5.78 -13.52
N GLY A 321 0.28 6.73 -12.69
CA GLY A 321 -0.44 7.97 -12.40
C GLY A 321 -0.16 9.10 -13.38
N TYR A 322 -0.39 10.33 -12.93
CA TYR A 322 -0.19 11.56 -13.71
C TYR A 322 1.25 11.67 -14.22
N ASP A 323 1.40 12.02 -15.48
CA ASP A 323 2.69 12.11 -16.16
C ASP A 323 3.24 13.55 -16.14
N ILE A 324 4.47 13.70 -15.69
CA ILE A 324 5.27 14.91 -15.87
C ILE A 324 6.25 14.60 -17.02
N PRO A 325 5.96 15.08 -18.25
CA PRO A 325 6.74 14.71 -19.42
C PRO A 325 8.16 15.27 -19.36
N GLY A 326 9.12 14.51 -19.86
CA GLY A 326 10.53 14.90 -19.91
C GLY A 326 11.47 13.71 -19.65
N ALA A 327 12.77 13.95 -19.83
CA ALA A 327 13.79 12.99 -19.42
C ALA A 327 13.99 13.06 -17.90
N TYR A 328 14.22 11.92 -17.27
CA TYR A 328 14.54 11.89 -15.83
C TYR A 328 15.81 12.73 -15.56
N PRO A 329 15.77 13.72 -14.67
CA PRO A 329 16.80 14.78 -14.53
C PRO A 329 18.03 14.31 -13.73
N VAL A 330 18.71 13.26 -14.19
CA VAL A 330 19.81 12.59 -13.47
C VAL A 330 20.90 13.57 -13.05
N ARG A 331 21.37 14.44 -13.96
CA ARG A 331 22.44 15.41 -13.65
C ARG A 331 22.06 16.39 -12.57
N GLU A 332 20.89 17.01 -12.70
CA GLU A 332 20.42 17.99 -11.71
C GLU A 332 20.28 17.36 -10.31
N ILE A 333 19.76 16.11 -10.27
CA ILE A 333 19.65 15.36 -9.02
C ILE A 333 21.03 15.09 -8.41
N LEU A 334 22.00 14.67 -9.21
CA LEU A 334 23.37 14.42 -8.73
C LEU A 334 24.05 15.68 -8.20
N ASP A 335 23.93 16.81 -8.90
CA ASP A 335 24.47 18.10 -8.49
C ASP A 335 23.89 18.53 -7.13
N GLU A 336 22.56 18.37 -6.95
CA GLU A 336 21.90 18.68 -5.67
C GLU A 336 22.31 17.71 -4.55
N LEU A 337 22.41 16.41 -4.83
CA LEU A 337 22.86 15.43 -3.84
C LEU A 337 24.30 15.69 -3.38
N GLN A 338 25.18 16.12 -4.28
CA GLN A 338 26.56 16.48 -3.92
C GLN A 338 26.63 17.75 -3.10
N THR A 339 25.81 18.75 -3.42
CA THR A 339 25.84 20.07 -2.78
C THR A 339 25.04 20.10 -1.48
N ASN A 340 23.77 19.66 -1.53
CA ASN A 340 22.78 19.81 -0.46
C ASN A 340 22.44 18.50 0.26
N LYS A 341 22.90 17.36 -0.25
CA LYS A 341 22.65 16.01 0.28
C LYS A 341 21.20 15.53 0.21
N ILE A 342 20.24 16.37 -0.13
CA ILE A 342 18.80 16.11 -0.17
C ILE A 342 18.21 16.79 -1.40
N VAL A 343 17.34 16.07 -2.14
CA VAL A 343 16.68 16.58 -3.35
C VAL A 343 15.29 15.98 -3.52
N GLY A 344 14.34 16.79 -3.98
CA GLY A 344 13.03 16.32 -4.44
C GLY A 344 13.10 15.90 -5.90
N VAL A 345 12.31 14.88 -6.28
CA VAL A 345 12.15 14.43 -7.67
C VAL A 345 10.68 14.35 -8.01
N ALA A 346 10.28 15.01 -9.11
CA ALA A 346 8.93 14.95 -9.66
C ALA A 346 9.02 14.80 -11.19
N SER A 347 9.16 13.57 -11.72
CA SER A 347 9.41 13.31 -13.13
C SER A 347 8.67 12.06 -13.60
N GLY A 348 8.27 12.00 -14.87
CA GLY A 348 7.55 10.88 -15.45
C GLY A 348 6.21 10.60 -14.76
N ARG A 349 5.68 9.39 -14.93
CA ARG A 349 4.41 8.98 -14.33
C ARG A 349 4.52 8.78 -12.83
N ALA A 350 3.54 9.28 -12.08
CA ALA A 350 3.46 9.11 -10.64
C ALA A 350 3.20 7.64 -10.26
N GLU A 351 3.67 7.23 -9.10
CA GLU A 351 3.42 5.90 -8.56
C GLU A 351 1.96 5.69 -8.18
N PHE A 352 1.42 4.50 -8.50
CA PHE A 352 0.10 4.04 -8.03
C PHE A 352 0.26 3.25 -6.74
N GLY A 353 0.03 3.91 -5.61
CA GLY A 353 0.19 3.32 -4.28
C GLY A 353 0.65 4.35 -3.25
N PRO A 354 0.75 3.93 -1.98
CA PRO A 354 1.09 4.82 -0.87
C PRO A 354 2.60 5.10 -0.75
N ARG A 355 3.43 4.54 -1.64
CA ARG A 355 4.89 4.64 -1.57
C ARG A 355 5.46 5.30 -2.80
N ALA A 356 6.61 5.97 -2.65
CA ALA A 356 7.38 6.55 -3.75
C ALA A 356 8.52 5.61 -4.14
N PHE A 357 8.74 5.47 -5.44
CA PHE A 357 9.74 4.55 -6.01
C PHE A 357 10.76 5.26 -6.89
N GLY A 358 10.77 6.60 -6.89
CA GLY A 358 11.75 7.41 -7.62
C GLY A 358 11.15 8.57 -8.41
N ASN A 359 9.87 8.52 -8.79
CA ASN A 359 9.24 9.54 -9.62
C ASN A 359 8.54 10.65 -8.82
N ARG A 360 8.13 10.39 -7.58
CA ARG A 360 7.61 11.40 -6.63
C ARG A 360 8.31 11.23 -5.29
N SER A 361 9.62 11.39 -5.30
CA SER A 361 10.51 11.02 -4.20
C SER A 361 11.26 12.21 -3.62
N LEU A 362 11.54 12.13 -2.33
CA LEU A 362 12.59 12.87 -1.68
C LEU A 362 13.77 11.90 -1.49
N LEU A 363 14.87 12.18 -2.16
CA LEU A 363 16.09 11.38 -2.16
C LEU A 363 17.18 12.06 -1.32
N ALA A 364 18.03 11.25 -0.68
CA ALA A 364 19.17 11.78 0.08
C ALA A 364 20.35 10.79 0.15
N ASP A 365 21.54 11.29 0.46
CA ASP A 365 22.70 10.46 0.79
C ASP A 365 22.45 9.70 2.10
N PRO A 366 22.48 8.36 2.12
CA PRO A 366 22.12 7.57 3.30
C PRO A 366 23.21 7.54 4.39
N ARG A 367 24.42 8.05 4.12
CA ARG A 367 25.62 7.85 4.95
C ARG A 367 25.74 8.81 6.13
N GLY A 368 25.12 10.00 6.07
CA GLY A 368 25.18 10.98 7.17
C GLY A 368 24.14 10.67 8.26
N ALA A 369 24.56 10.63 9.52
CA ALA A 369 23.64 10.42 10.64
C ALA A 369 22.62 11.57 10.77
N GLU A 370 23.06 12.80 10.49
CA GLU A 370 22.24 14.03 10.51
C GLU A 370 21.18 14.07 9.39
N ILE A 371 21.36 13.30 8.32
CA ILE A 371 20.43 13.27 7.18
C ILE A 371 19.05 12.79 7.59
N LYS A 372 18.99 11.79 8.48
CA LYS A 372 17.73 11.27 9.01
C LYS A 372 16.92 12.39 9.68
N ASP A 373 17.56 13.18 10.52
CA ASP A 373 16.89 14.26 11.26
C ASP A 373 16.46 15.38 10.31
N LYS A 374 17.36 15.83 9.41
CA LYS A 374 17.04 16.85 8.40
C LYS A 374 15.84 16.46 7.53
N VAL A 375 15.80 15.21 7.04
CA VAL A 375 14.66 14.75 6.23
C VAL A 375 13.38 14.63 7.06
N ASN A 376 13.47 14.24 8.35
CA ASN A 376 12.30 14.21 9.24
C ASN A 376 11.78 15.63 9.54
N ASP A 377 12.67 16.63 9.69
CA ASP A 377 12.31 18.05 9.87
C ASP A 377 11.57 18.59 8.63
N ILE A 378 12.12 18.36 7.42
CA ILE A 378 11.46 18.72 6.16
C ILE A 378 10.05 18.11 6.10
N LYS A 379 9.92 16.83 6.47
CA LYS A 379 8.65 16.10 6.45
C LYS A 379 7.74 16.43 7.64
N ARG A 380 8.16 17.25 8.59
CA ARG A 380 7.44 17.65 9.81
C ARG A 380 6.90 16.45 10.58
N ARG A 381 7.74 15.43 10.80
CA ARG A 381 7.35 14.18 11.44
C ARG A 381 8.33 13.76 12.54
N GLN A 382 7.95 12.72 13.28
CA GLN A 382 8.72 12.22 14.41
C GLN A 382 10.12 11.73 13.99
N HIS A 383 11.17 12.11 14.70
CA HIS A 383 12.58 11.77 14.40
C HIS A 383 12.92 10.29 14.50
N PHE A 384 12.12 9.51 15.27
CA PHE A 384 12.34 8.06 15.37
C PHE A 384 12.02 7.32 14.06
N ARG A 385 11.24 7.90 13.15
CA ARG A 385 10.79 7.22 11.93
C ARG A 385 11.95 6.96 10.98
N PRO A 386 12.09 5.71 10.49
CA PRO A 386 13.13 5.34 9.55
C PRO A 386 12.76 5.77 8.13
N PHE A 387 13.76 5.70 7.25
CA PHE A 387 13.59 5.82 5.81
C PHE A 387 13.96 4.52 5.12
N ALA A 388 13.51 4.37 3.87
CA ALA A 388 13.84 3.22 3.05
C ALA A 388 15.09 3.51 2.21
N PRO A 389 16.04 2.57 2.06
CA PRO A 389 17.02 2.66 1.00
C PRO A 389 16.40 2.22 -0.33
N VAL A 390 16.80 2.90 -1.40
CA VAL A 390 16.68 2.43 -2.78
C VAL A 390 18.06 2.02 -3.26
N ILE A 391 18.22 0.77 -3.69
CA ILE A 391 19.52 0.15 -4.00
C ILE A 391 19.50 -0.56 -5.35
N LEU A 392 20.61 -0.55 -6.08
CA LEU A 392 20.83 -1.40 -7.24
C LEU A 392 20.67 -2.88 -6.86
N GLU A 393 19.83 -3.62 -7.59
CA GLU A 393 19.43 -5.00 -7.24
C GLU A 393 20.62 -5.94 -7.05
N GLU A 394 21.65 -5.85 -7.88
CA GLU A 394 22.84 -6.67 -7.83
C GLU A 394 23.69 -6.48 -6.56
N PHE A 395 23.57 -5.33 -5.90
CA PHE A 395 24.30 -5.03 -4.66
C PHE A 395 23.49 -5.36 -3.39
N VAL A 396 22.20 -5.68 -3.51
CA VAL A 396 21.35 -5.83 -2.33
C VAL A 396 21.88 -6.84 -1.32
N ASN A 397 22.41 -7.97 -1.79
CA ASN A 397 22.91 -9.04 -0.93
C ASN A 397 24.27 -8.72 -0.24
N GLU A 398 24.99 -7.71 -0.69
CA GLU A 398 26.16 -7.21 0.02
C GLU A 398 25.78 -6.44 1.29
N TYR A 399 24.69 -5.68 1.23
CA TYR A 399 24.30 -4.75 2.28
C TYR A 399 23.13 -5.26 3.14
N PHE A 400 22.28 -6.15 2.61
CA PHE A 400 21.08 -6.61 3.31
C PHE A 400 20.95 -8.13 3.27
N SER A 401 20.41 -8.70 4.36
CA SER A 401 19.93 -10.07 4.41
C SER A 401 18.43 -10.04 4.07
N MET A 402 18.14 -10.27 2.78
CA MET A 402 16.77 -10.24 2.30
C MET A 402 15.99 -11.46 2.83
N PRO A 403 14.69 -11.28 3.21
CA PRO A 403 13.89 -12.39 3.68
C PRO A 403 13.51 -13.32 2.52
N LYS A 404 13.31 -14.59 2.86
CA LYS A 404 12.90 -15.63 1.91
C LYS A 404 11.57 -15.24 1.21
N GLY A 405 11.55 -15.36 -0.11
CA GLY A 405 10.43 -14.97 -0.94
C GLY A 405 10.39 -13.48 -1.29
N PHE A 406 11.36 -12.70 -0.80
CA PHE A 406 11.54 -11.28 -1.10
C PHE A 406 12.99 -10.96 -1.45
N GLU A 407 13.67 -11.89 -2.10
CA GLU A 407 15.06 -11.71 -2.59
C GLU A 407 15.17 -10.47 -3.49
N LYS A 408 14.06 -10.12 -4.16
CA LYS A 408 13.83 -8.87 -4.88
C LYS A 408 12.65 -8.15 -4.23
N SER A 409 12.78 -6.85 -3.99
CA SER A 409 11.77 -6.04 -3.32
C SER A 409 11.58 -4.69 -4.03
N PRO A 410 11.09 -4.66 -5.29
CA PRO A 410 10.98 -3.41 -6.05
C PRO A 410 9.97 -2.44 -5.42
N TYR A 411 9.04 -2.94 -4.61
CA TYR A 411 7.92 -2.17 -4.06
C TYR A 411 7.93 -2.05 -2.53
N MET A 412 9.08 -2.26 -1.86
CA MET A 412 9.21 -2.08 -0.40
C MET A 412 8.23 -2.93 0.41
N GLN A 413 7.99 -4.17 0.04
CA GLN A 413 6.93 -5.02 0.62
C GLN A 413 7.33 -5.72 1.92
N ALA A 414 8.64 -5.86 2.17
CA ALA A 414 9.18 -6.49 3.37
C ALA A 414 10.37 -5.71 3.92
N VAL A 415 10.74 -5.99 5.17
CA VAL A 415 11.95 -5.47 5.79
C VAL A 415 13.07 -6.50 5.74
N ALA A 416 14.31 -6.02 5.59
CA ALA A 416 15.52 -6.81 5.58
C ALA A 416 16.50 -6.33 6.68
N ARG A 417 17.31 -7.23 7.22
CA ARG A 417 18.37 -6.85 8.17
C ARG A 417 19.55 -6.24 7.43
N CYS A 418 20.00 -5.07 7.84
CA CYS A 418 21.21 -4.46 7.32
C CYS A 418 22.45 -5.18 7.87
N LYS A 419 23.46 -5.39 7.02
CA LYS A 419 24.76 -5.99 7.39
C LYS A 419 25.81 -4.96 7.80
N LYS A 420 25.59 -3.69 7.42
CA LYS A 420 26.51 -2.56 7.66
C LYS A 420 25.73 -1.36 8.21
N PRO A 421 25.03 -1.46 9.36
CA PRO A 421 24.13 -0.43 9.84
C PRO A 421 24.82 0.89 10.19
N GLU A 422 26.09 0.86 10.57
CA GLU A 422 26.91 2.03 10.90
C GLU A 422 27.27 2.88 9.68
N GLU A 423 27.31 2.30 8.49
CA GLU A 423 27.61 3.02 7.25
C GLU A 423 26.40 3.81 6.73
N PHE A 424 25.15 3.37 7.06
CA PHE A 424 23.91 3.91 6.50
C PHE A 424 22.85 4.29 7.55
N PRO A 425 23.24 5.08 8.58
CA PRO A 425 22.36 5.33 9.74
C PRO A 425 21.04 6.02 9.39
N ALA A 426 20.96 6.74 8.25
CA ALA A 426 19.75 7.44 7.83
C ALA A 426 18.65 6.47 7.36
N THR A 427 18.99 5.26 6.91
CA THR A 427 18.03 4.29 6.36
C THR A 427 17.78 3.09 7.26
N ILE A 428 18.47 3.00 8.40
CA ILE A 428 18.36 1.86 9.30
C ILE A 428 17.48 2.20 10.50
N HIS A 429 16.57 1.27 10.80
CA HIS A 429 15.70 1.37 11.97
C HIS A 429 16.42 0.92 13.25
N LYS A 430 15.82 1.22 14.42
CA LYS A 430 16.41 0.90 15.74
C LYS A 430 16.74 -0.57 15.95
N ASP A 431 15.98 -1.45 15.32
CA ASP A 431 16.16 -2.91 15.39
C ASP A 431 17.18 -3.47 14.36
N GLY A 432 17.85 -2.59 13.61
CA GLY A 432 18.81 -2.97 12.56
C GLY A 432 18.17 -3.41 11.25
N THR A 433 16.87 -3.24 11.09
CA THR A 433 16.17 -3.55 9.84
C THR A 433 15.94 -2.33 8.96
N SER A 434 15.60 -2.58 7.70
CA SER A 434 15.24 -1.55 6.74
C SER A 434 14.25 -2.08 5.71
N ARG A 435 13.33 -1.22 5.25
CA ARG A 435 12.37 -1.55 4.19
C ARG A 435 12.99 -1.24 2.83
N VAL A 436 13.65 -2.23 2.24
CA VAL A 436 14.48 -2.06 1.06
C VAL A 436 13.65 -1.96 -0.22
N GLN A 437 14.02 -1.02 -1.10
CA GLN A 437 13.62 -1.00 -2.51
C GLN A 437 14.79 -1.46 -3.38
N THR A 438 14.62 -2.55 -4.13
CA THR A 438 15.59 -2.98 -5.15
C THR A 438 15.22 -2.41 -6.52
N VAL A 439 16.21 -1.96 -7.28
CA VAL A 439 16.03 -1.43 -8.65
C VAL A 439 16.73 -2.37 -9.61
N PRO A 440 15.96 -3.08 -10.48
CA PRO A 440 16.53 -3.96 -11.49
C PRO A 440 17.23 -3.17 -12.60
N ASN A 441 17.97 -3.86 -13.46
CA ASN A 441 18.55 -3.26 -14.67
C ASN A 441 17.47 -3.14 -15.77
N ASP A 442 16.59 -2.15 -15.62
CA ASP A 442 15.42 -1.89 -16.48
C ASP A 442 15.56 -0.61 -17.32
N GLY A 443 16.68 0.12 -17.19
CA GLY A 443 16.93 1.38 -17.88
C GLY A 443 16.09 2.56 -17.36
N SER A 444 15.38 2.40 -16.25
CA SER A 444 14.58 3.48 -15.63
C SER A 444 15.45 4.67 -15.20
N GLY A 445 14.81 5.82 -14.97
CA GLY A 445 15.52 7.03 -14.53
C GLY A 445 16.20 6.86 -13.19
N ILE A 446 15.53 6.21 -12.22
CA ILE A 446 16.12 5.91 -10.91
C ILE A 446 17.27 4.91 -11.02
N ARG A 447 17.21 3.97 -11.97
CA ARG A 447 18.33 3.04 -12.25
C ARG A 447 19.57 3.80 -12.70
N LYS A 448 19.44 4.66 -13.71
CA LYS A 448 20.54 5.49 -14.23
C LYS A 448 21.13 6.40 -13.14
N LEU A 449 20.26 7.01 -12.34
CA LEU A 449 20.71 7.83 -11.20
C LEU A 449 21.58 7.04 -10.22
N LEU A 450 21.17 5.83 -9.85
CA LEU A 450 21.93 5.01 -8.90
C LEU A 450 23.26 4.51 -9.48
N GLU A 451 23.34 4.22 -10.78
CA GLU A 451 24.59 3.84 -11.46
C GLU A 451 25.60 4.98 -11.47
N GLU A 452 25.15 6.20 -11.81
CA GLU A 452 26.02 7.38 -11.77
C GLU A 452 26.40 7.76 -10.33
N TRP A 453 25.46 7.64 -9.37
CA TRP A 453 25.74 7.86 -7.96
C TRP A 453 26.79 6.88 -7.41
N LEU A 454 26.69 5.59 -7.78
CA LEU A 454 27.68 4.58 -7.45
C LEU A 454 29.07 4.95 -8.01
N THR A 455 29.10 5.36 -9.28
CA THR A 455 30.35 5.77 -9.95
C THR A 455 31.03 6.96 -9.25
N LEU A 456 30.24 7.94 -8.82
CA LEU A 456 30.73 9.16 -8.17
C LEU A 456 31.15 8.95 -6.71
N THR A 457 30.48 8.03 -5.99
CA THR A 457 30.56 7.97 -4.53
C THR A 457 30.97 6.62 -3.96
N GLY A 458 30.97 5.57 -4.77
CA GLY A 458 31.14 4.20 -4.33
C GLY A 458 29.94 3.61 -3.55
N CYS A 459 28.84 4.37 -3.42
CA CYS A 459 27.63 3.95 -2.70
C CYS A 459 26.53 3.49 -3.67
N PRO A 460 26.05 2.24 -3.62
CA PRO A 460 25.07 1.72 -4.57
C PRO A 460 23.62 2.08 -4.22
N MET A 461 23.38 2.94 -3.23
CA MET A 461 22.06 3.25 -2.72
C MET A 461 21.86 4.72 -2.37
N LEU A 462 20.59 5.12 -2.32
CA LEU A 462 20.13 6.41 -1.78
C LEU A 462 19.04 6.16 -0.71
N LEU A 463 18.82 7.12 0.18
CA LEU A 463 17.60 7.20 0.96
C LEU A 463 16.45 7.59 0.05
N ASN A 464 15.32 6.91 0.13
CA ASN A 464 14.10 7.21 -0.62
C ASN A 464 12.89 7.34 0.32
N THR A 465 12.14 8.42 0.16
CA THR A 465 10.84 8.63 0.81
C THR A 465 9.93 9.44 -0.09
N SER A 466 8.61 9.41 0.17
CA SER A 466 7.61 10.14 -0.62
C SER A 466 7.83 11.67 -0.58
N LEU A 467 7.63 12.33 -1.73
CA LEU A 467 7.68 13.78 -1.86
C LEU A 467 6.38 14.41 -1.34
N ASN A 468 6.28 14.55 -0.03
CA ASN A 468 5.20 15.22 0.71
C ASN A 468 5.62 15.49 2.14
N ILE A 469 4.88 16.33 2.85
CA ILE A 469 4.97 16.45 4.31
C ILE A 469 3.88 15.62 5.01
N ARG A 470 3.96 15.51 6.34
CA ARG A 470 2.95 14.83 7.16
C ARG A 470 1.57 15.47 6.94
N GLY A 471 0.56 14.64 6.69
CA GLY A 471 -0.83 15.06 6.51
C GLY A 471 -1.18 15.53 5.10
N GLU A 472 -0.22 15.64 4.19
CA GLU A 472 -0.47 15.95 2.78
C GLU A 472 -0.37 14.72 1.88
N PRO A 473 -1.14 14.67 0.79
CA PRO A 473 -0.92 13.72 -0.30
C PRO A 473 0.45 13.91 -0.95
N MET A 474 0.92 12.89 -1.65
CA MET A 474 2.15 12.96 -2.44
C MET A 474 1.97 13.96 -3.60
N VAL A 475 3.03 14.72 -3.90
CA VAL A 475 3.10 15.59 -5.09
C VAL A 475 2.57 14.86 -6.33
N ASN A 476 1.74 15.51 -7.13
CA ASN A 476 1.16 14.92 -8.33
C ASN A 476 1.73 15.53 -9.62
N ASP A 477 1.71 16.85 -9.73
CA ASP A 477 2.07 17.60 -10.92
C ASP A 477 3.19 18.63 -10.68
N LEU A 478 3.56 19.38 -11.74
CA LEU A 478 4.60 20.41 -11.65
C LEU A 478 4.22 21.59 -10.73
N ASN A 479 2.94 21.89 -10.58
CA ASN A 479 2.52 22.97 -9.68
C ASN A 479 2.71 22.56 -8.24
N ASP A 480 2.40 21.30 -7.91
CA ASP A 480 2.68 20.73 -6.60
C ASP A 480 4.20 20.71 -6.30
N ALA A 481 5.01 20.33 -7.31
CA ALA A 481 6.47 20.29 -7.19
C ALA A 481 7.05 21.69 -6.87
N LYS A 482 6.62 22.71 -7.63
CA LYS A 482 7.03 24.10 -7.40
C LYS A 482 6.53 24.64 -6.04
N ARG A 483 5.32 24.27 -5.65
CA ARG A 483 4.78 24.61 -4.32
C ARG A 483 5.64 24.00 -3.23
N PHE A 484 5.97 22.71 -3.34
CA PHE A 484 6.82 22.01 -2.37
C PHE A 484 8.21 22.67 -2.25
N GLU A 485 8.86 22.95 -3.38
CA GLU A 485 10.15 23.64 -3.40
C GLU A 485 10.08 25.00 -2.69
N LYS A 486 9.07 25.81 -3.02
CA LYS A 486 8.89 27.16 -2.46
C LYS A 486 8.60 27.13 -0.95
N GLU A 487 7.76 26.20 -0.49
CA GLU A 487 7.28 26.17 0.91
C GLU A 487 8.27 25.49 1.85
N TYR A 488 9.05 24.51 1.35
CA TYR A 488 9.92 23.69 2.20
C TYR A 488 11.41 23.86 1.91
N GLY A 489 11.77 24.69 0.95
CA GLY A 489 13.17 25.06 0.66
C GLY A 489 14.03 23.90 0.14
N VAL A 490 13.41 22.87 -0.43
CA VAL A 490 14.09 21.72 -1.02
C VAL A 490 13.94 21.79 -2.53
N LYS A 491 15.04 21.81 -3.27
CA LYS A 491 15.04 21.77 -4.73
C LYS A 491 14.29 20.53 -5.24
N VAL A 492 13.36 20.73 -6.18
CA VAL A 492 12.64 19.64 -6.85
C VAL A 492 13.03 19.62 -8.33
N CYS A 493 13.74 18.58 -8.73
CA CYS A 493 14.11 18.32 -10.12
C CYS A 493 12.95 17.62 -10.86
N SER A 494 12.67 18.06 -12.09
CA SER A 494 11.53 17.56 -12.88
C SER A 494 11.85 17.46 -14.38
#